data_5589f8e65e3e7404f604661e3da8f642
#
_entry.id   5589f8e65e3e7404f604661e3da8f642
#
_cell.length_a   1.000
_cell.length_b   1.000
_cell.length_c   1.000
_cell.angle_alpha   90.00
_cell.angle_beta   90.00
_cell.angle_gamma   90.00
#
_symmetry.space_group_name_H-M   'P 1'
#
loop_
_entity.id
_entity.type
_entity.pdbx_description
1 polymer ?
#
loop_
_entity_poly.entity_id
_entity_poly.type
_entity_poly.pdbx_seq_one_letter_code
_entity_poly.pdbx_strand_id
1 'polypeptide(L)'
;MLKAKRILIAAGGTGGHINPALSVAGYIRSQDPTAEILFVGTADKMEAKLVPQAGYPIKMIDISGFRRDLSPAGIVHNIKTVSKMFKSSSQAKKIIEDFKPELAIGFGGYVSGPVIRMAAKLGVPTAIHEQNAYPGVTNKTLAKQVDAVMLTSMAAEKYLEPKNPCMLTGLPVRAEFFTADKARSRLELGVDSRPLILSSGGSLGAEPINRAMVELIAARAPKGDCCFIHATGHSGTWVTDELKKRGVDPDKFENVTIREYIDDMSRCMAACDLFINRAGASTLSEIEALGKPSILIPSPYVAENHQYHNAMTLVEKNAAVVIEEKDLTGEKLTEEVEKLLSDRAGLDKMGENARAMCVSDAAQRIYDCLCKVVG
;
A
#
# COMPACT_ATOMS: atom_id res chain seq x y z
N MET A 1 -13.75 2.08 24.98
CA MET A 1 -12.64 3.05 24.92
C MET A 1 -11.35 2.32 25.26
N LEU A 2 -10.29 2.58 24.54
CA LEU A 2 -8.98 1.93 24.75
C LEU A 2 -8.44 2.31 26.14
N LYS A 3 -8.14 1.29 26.96
CA LYS A 3 -7.62 1.54 28.33
C LYS A 3 -6.14 1.93 28.34
N ALA A 4 -5.37 1.44 27.38
CA ALA A 4 -3.97 1.80 27.23
C ALA A 4 -3.78 3.28 26.90
N LYS A 5 -2.97 3.97 27.69
CA LYS A 5 -2.61 5.37 27.46
C LYS A 5 -1.27 5.52 26.76
N ARG A 6 -0.31 4.64 27.01
CA ARG A 6 1.00 4.61 26.36
C ARG A 6 1.06 3.50 25.31
N ILE A 7 1.15 3.89 24.04
CA ILE A 7 1.06 2.99 22.90
C ILE A 7 2.35 3.06 22.10
N LEU A 8 2.99 1.91 21.90
CA LEU A 8 4.19 1.76 21.09
C LEU A 8 3.81 1.24 19.71
N ILE A 9 4.21 1.94 18.66
CA ILE A 9 3.92 1.55 17.26
C ILE A 9 5.24 1.27 16.53
N ALA A 10 5.40 0.06 16.00
CA ALA A 10 6.54 -0.32 15.19
C ALA A 10 6.13 -0.43 13.72
N ALA A 11 6.66 0.45 12.88
CA ALA A 11 6.40 0.47 11.44
C ALA A 11 7.60 1.04 10.69
N GLY A 12 7.96 0.46 9.56
CA GLY A 12 9.10 1.00 8.82
C GLY A 12 9.32 0.37 7.46
N GLY A 13 10.24 0.99 6.73
CA GLY A 13 10.73 0.56 5.43
C GLY A 13 9.98 1.17 4.25
N THR A 14 8.67 1.06 4.18
CA THR A 14 7.86 1.52 3.04
C THR A 14 6.59 2.26 3.49
N GLY A 15 6.05 3.11 2.61
CA GLY A 15 4.77 3.79 2.83
C GLY A 15 3.61 2.83 3.12
N GLY A 16 3.65 1.61 2.57
CA GLY A 16 2.63 0.58 2.81
C GLY A 16 2.53 0.10 4.27
N HIS A 17 3.61 0.23 5.07
CA HIS A 17 3.60 -0.03 6.50
C HIS A 17 3.35 1.24 7.34
N ILE A 18 3.93 2.36 6.90
CA ILE A 18 3.95 3.61 7.68
C ILE A 18 2.59 4.31 7.63
N ASN A 19 1.97 4.42 6.44
CA ASN A 19 0.70 5.14 6.30
C ASN A 19 -0.45 4.50 7.09
N PRO A 20 -0.66 3.17 7.08
CA PRO A 20 -1.63 2.52 7.96
C PRO A 20 -1.36 2.75 9.44
N ALA A 21 -0.08 2.71 9.84
CA ALA A 21 0.31 2.97 11.23
C ALA A 21 -0.03 4.40 11.65
N LEU A 22 0.24 5.39 10.79
CA LEU A 22 -0.13 6.80 11.02
C LEU A 22 -1.64 7.00 11.07
N SER A 23 -2.39 6.35 10.19
CA SER A 23 -3.86 6.40 10.18
C SER A 23 -4.45 5.86 11.49
N VAL A 24 -3.94 4.72 11.97
CA VAL A 24 -4.38 4.14 13.25
C VAL A 24 -3.98 5.02 14.43
N ALA A 25 -2.77 5.58 14.44
CA ALA A 25 -2.33 6.53 15.45
C ALA A 25 -3.23 7.78 15.50
N GLY A 26 -3.58 8.32 14.33
CA GLY A 26 -4.52 9.44 14.20
C GLY A 26 -5.90 9.10 14.74
N TYR A 27 -6.41 7.90 14.41
CA TYR A 27 -7.70 7.43 14.93
C TYR A 27 -7.68 7.27 16.46
N ILE A 28 -6.64 6.63 17.02
CA ILE A 28 -6.49 6.50 18.48
C ILE A 28 -6.50 7.88 19.16
N ARG A 29 -5.73 8.84 18.62
CA ARG A 29 -5.67 10.20 19.17
C ARG A 29 -6.99 10.95 19.04
N SER A 30 -7.79 10.68 18.01
CA SER A 30 -9.13 11.26 17.87
C SER A 30 -10.12 10.74 18.91
N GLN A 31 -9.96 9.48 19.35
CA GLN A 31 -10.76 8.86 20.39
C GLN A 31 -10.30 9.22 21.80
N ASP A 32 -8.99 9.43 21.97
CA ASP A 32 -8.37 9.86 23.22
C ASP A 32 -7.20 10.81 22.94
N PRO A 33 -7.43 12.14 23.04
CA PRO A 33 -6.39 13.14 22.86
C PRO A 33 -5.24 13.05 23.88
N THR A 34 -5.43 12.34 25.00
CA THR A 34 -4.42 12.16 26.04
C THR A 34 -3.52 10.94 25.81
N ALA A 35 -3.79 10.16 24.76
CA ALA A 35 -2.97 8.99 24.42
C ALA A 35 -1.54 9.40 24.01
N GLU A 36 -0.57 8.83 24.68
CA GLU A 36 0.84 8.97 24.36
C GLU A 36 1.26 7.91 23.34
N ILE A 37 1.61 8.33 22.14
CA ILE A 37 1.98 7.42 21.05
C ILE A 37 3.46 7.63 20.73
N LEU A 38 4.25 6.56 20.82
CA LEU A 38 5.65 6.53 20.44
C LEU A 38 5.86 5.57 19.28
N PHE A 39 6.47 6.07 18.20
CA PHE A 39 6.89 5.22 17.09
C PHE A 39 8.30 4.67 17.29
N VAL A 40 8.54 3.50 16.70
CA VAL A 40 9.89 2.93 16.55
C VAL A 40 10.12 2.64 15.08
N GLY A 41 11.26 3.13 14.57
CA GLY A 41 11.64 3.02 13.16
C GLY A 41 13.14 2.90 12.96
N THR A 42 13.60 3.14 11.73
CA THR A 42 15.01 3.21 11.36
C THR A 42 15.36 4.61 10.85
N ALA A 43 16.62 5.02 11.02
CA ALA A 43 17.04 6.39 10.71
C ALA A 43 17.16 6.69 9.20
N ASP A 44 17.29 5.66 8.37
CA ASP A 44 17.62 5.74 6.94
C ASP A 44 16.41 5.47 6.02
N LYS A 45 15.20 5.35 6.58
CA LYS A 45 13.98 5.04 5.83
C LYS A 45 12.93 6.14 5.96
N MET A 46 11.81 5.93 5.25
CA MET A 46 10.72 6.93 5.13
C MET A 46 10.12 7.32 6.48
N GLU A 47 10.06 6.41 7.43
CA GLU A 47 9.51 6.66 8.76
C GLU A 47 10.25 7.77 9.51
N ALA A 48 11.56 7.91 9.31
CA ALA A 48 12.34 8.97 9.93
C ALA A 48 11.86 10.39 9.58
N LYS A 49 11.19 10.53 8.42
CA LYS A 49 10.63 11.79 7.93
C LYS A 49 9.13 11.87 8.16
N LEU A 50 8.38 10.82 7.76
CA LEU A 50 6.91 10.86 7.74
C LEU A 50 6.30 10.89 9.14
N VAL A 51 6.88 10.16 10.10
CA VAL A 51 6.35 10.11 11.47
C VAL A 51 6.45 11.47 12.19
N PRO A 52 7.61 12.16 12.20
CA PRO A 52 7.71 13.51 12.77
C PRO A 52 6.84 14.54 12.02
N GLN A 53 6.72 14.45 10.70
CA GLN A 53 5.83 15.33 9.93
C GLN A 53 4.35 15.16 10.32
N ALA A 54 3.95 13.96 10.75
CA ALA A 54 2.62 13.67 11.27
C ALA A 54 2.43 14.06 12.75
N GLY A 55 3.46 14.65 13.38
CA GLY A 55 3.41 15.13 14.77
C GLY A 55 3.55 14.04 15.83
N TYR A 56 4.24 12.93 15.50
CA TYR A 56 4.51 11.83 16.45
C TYR A 56 5.99 11.75 16.79
N PRO A 57 6.34 11.47 18.06
CA PRO A 57 7.71 11.14 18.46
C PRO A 57 8.12 9.77 17.89
N ILE A 58 9.40 9.65 17.51
CA ILE A 58 9.97 8.40 17.00
C ILE A 58 11.32 8.12 17.66
N LYS A 59 11.57 6.86 18.02
CA LYS A 59 12.86 6.33 18.44
C LYS A 59 13.41 5.43 17.34
N MET A 60 14.72 5.48 17.15
CA MET A 60 15.40 4.72 16.10
C MET A 60 16.10 3.49 16.67
N ILE A 61 16.01 2.37 15.92
CA ILE A 61 16.82 1.17 16.18
C ILE A 61 17.69 0.86 14.95
N ASP A 62 18.83 0.21 15.19
CA ASP A 62 19.75 -0.16 14.12
C ASP A 62 19.44 -1.61 13.68
N ILE A 63 18.66 -1.72 12.60
CA ILE A 63 18.32 -3.00 11.98
C ILE A 63 18.41 -2.91 10.47
N SER A 64 18.75 -4.01 9.81
CA SER A 64 18.72 -4.14 8.35
C SER A 64 18.07 -5.46 7.95
N GLY A 65 17.54 -5.50 6.72
CA GLY A 65 17.04 -6.75 6.14
C GLY A 65 18.17 -7.64 5.65
N PHE A 66 17.91 -8.94 5.57
CA PHE A 66 18.81 -9.89 4.91
C PHE A 66 18.81 -9.65 3.41
N ARG A 67 20.00 -9.75 2.80
CA ARG A 67 20.12 -9.80 1.34
C ARG A 67 19.92 -11.22 0.86
N ARG A 68 19.24 -11.36 -0.27
CA ARG A 68 18.99 -12.67 -0.91
C ARG A 68 20.12 -13.11 -1.85
N ASP A 69 21.03 -12.20 -2.19
CA ASP A 69 22.17 -12.53 -3.03
C ASP A 69 23.21 -13.33 -2.22
N LEU A 70 23.77 -14.37 -2.85
CA LEU A 70 24.82 -15.21 -2.29
C LEU A 70 26.23 -14.70 -2.63
N SER A 71 26.36 -13.45 -3.06
CA SER A 71 27.65 -12.82 -3.31
C SER A 71 28.47 -12.70 -2.02
N PRO A 72 29.82 -12.64 -2.09
CA PRO A 72 30.63 -12.38 -0.90
C PRO A 72 30.20 -11.12 -0.14
N ALA A 73 29.78 -10.08 -0.85
CA ALA A 73 29.24 -8.85 -0.25
C ALA A 73 27.89 -9.10 0.45
N GLY A 74 27.02 -9.93 -0.13
CA GLY A 74 25.77 -10.37 0.46
C GLY A 74 25.97 -11.18 1.74
N ILE A 75 26.91 -12.10 1.74
CA ILE A 75 27.27 -12.92 2.93
C ILE A 75 27.78 -12.02 4.05
N VAL A 76 28.73 -11.11 3.78
CA VAL A 76 29.25 -10.16 4.78
C VAL A 76 28.13 -9.25 5.31
N HIS A 77 27.24 -8.78 4.43
CA HIS A 77 26.07 -8.01 4.85
C HIS A 77 25.16 -8.82 5.80
N ASN A 78 24.89 -10.08 5.49
CA ASN A 78 24.03 -10.94 6.31
C ASN A 78 24.64 -11.26 7.69
N ILE A 79 25.96 -11.44 7.79
CA ILE A 79 26.66 -11.57 9.08
C ILE A 79 26.50 -10.28 9.91
N LYS A 80 26.67 -9.11 9.31
CA LYS A 80 26.41 -7.83 9.98
C LYS A 80 24.95 -7.69 10.41
N THR A 81 24.02 -8.17 9.60
CA THR A 81 22.58 -8.15 9.91
C THR A 81 22.25 -8.99 11.14
N VAL A 82 22.89 -10.15 11.31
CA VAL A 82 22.74 -10.96 12.56
C VAL A 82 23.21 -10.18 13.79
N SER A 83 24.38 -9.54 13.74
CA SER A 83 24.85 -8.68 14.83
C SER A 83 23.88 -7.53 15.13
N LYS A 84 23.33 -6.90 14.09
CA LYS A 84 22.30 -5.85 14.23
C LYS A 84 21.01 -6.36 14.86
N MET A 85 20.63 -7.62 14.64
CA MET A 85 19.45 -8.21 15.30
C MET A 85 19.59 -8.27 16.83
N PHE A 86 20.76 -8.63 17.34
CA PHE A 86 21.00 -8.60 18.79
C PHE A 86 21.01 -7.17 19.34
N LYS A 87 21.67 -6.26 18.64
CA LYS A 87 21.71 -4.83 19.00
C LYS A 87 20.31 -4.22 18.97
N SER A 88 19.52 -4.46 17.92
CA SER A 88 18.15 -3.95 17.82
C SER A 88 17.23 -4.49 18.92
N SER A 89 17.41 -5.75 19.34
CA SER A 89 16.65 -6.32 20.45
C SER A 89 16.98 -5.64 21.78
N SER A 90 18.27 -5.30 22.03
CA SER A 90 18.68 -4.54 23.22
C SER A 90 18.17 -3.11 23.19
N GLN A 91 18.22 -2.45 22.02
CA GLN A 91 17.65 -1.11 21.83
C GLN A 91 16.13 -1.11 22.04
N ALA A 92 15.42 -2.09 21.48
CA ALA A 92 13.98 -2.25 21.67
C ALA A 92 13.64 -2.43 23.16
N LYS A 93 14.41 -3.29 23.88
CA LYS A 93 14.24 -3.48 25.31
C LYS A 93 14.34 -2.16 26.07
N LYS A 94 15.39 -1.38 25.83
CA LYS A 94 15.59 -0.08 26.48
C LYS A 94 14.44 0.88 26.19
N ILE A 95 13.99 0.98 24.93
CA ILE A 95 12.86 1.85 24.55
C ILE A 95 11.60 1.46 25.31
N ILE A 96 11.31 0.15 25.41
CA ILE A 96 10.13 -0.37 26.11
C ILE A 96 10.22 -0.10 27.62
N GLU A 97 11.37 -0.32 28.23
CA GLU A 97 11.60 -0.07 29.67
C GLU A 97 11.48 1.43 30.01
N ASP A 98 11.99 2.31 29.14
CA ASP A 98 11.93 3.77 29.32
C ASP A 98 10.51 4.31 29.09
N PHE A 99 9.82 3.89 28.05
CA PHE A 99 8.48 4.38 27.68
C PHE A 99 7.36 3.69 28.48
N LYS A 100 7.57 2.44 28.90
CA LYS A 100 6.59 1.60 29.61
C LYS A 100 5.25 1.51 28.90
N PRO A 101 5.22 1.04 27.63
CA PRO A 101 3.98 0.96 26.88
C PRO A 101 3.00 -0.02 27.54
N GLU A 102 1.72 0.29 27.43
CA GLU A 102 0.60 -0.56 27.87
C GLU A 102 0.03 -1.38 26.70
N LEU A 103 0.46 -1.06 25.46
CA LEU A 103 0.13 -1.74 24.23
C LEU A 103 1.26 -1.54 23.23
N ALA A 104 1.60 -2.58 22.46
CA ALA A 104 2.54 -2.47 21.34
C ALA A 104 1.92 -3.05 20.06
N ILE A 105 2.04 -2.30 18.95
CA ILE A 105 1.46 -2.66 17.66
C ILE A 105 2.54 -2.68 16.57
N GLY A 106 2.60 -3.75 15.78
CA GLY A 106 3.48 -3.88 14.62
C GLY A 106 2.72 -3.80 13.30
N PHE A 107 3.16 -2.90 12.42
CA PHE A 107 2.60 -2.77 11.06
C PHE A 107 3.51 -3.36 9.98
N GLY A 108 4.52 -4.15 10.36
CA GLY A 108 5.43 -4.76 9.41
C GLY A 108 6.76 -3.99 9.24
N GLY A 109 7.52 -4.44 8.25
CA GLY A 109 8.91 -4.03 8.11
C GLY A 109 9.84 -4.74 9.09
N TYR A 110 11.16 -4.60 8.88
CA TYR A 110 12.15 -5.27 9.71
C TYR A 110 12.14 -4.79 11.16
N VAL A 111 11.72 -3.55 11.41
CA VAL A 111 11.66 -2.93 12.72
C VAL A 111 10.62 -3.57 13.64
N SER A 112 9.50 -4.03 13.10
CA SER A 112 8.44 -4.67 13.90
C SER A 112 8.91 -5.96 14.59
N GLY A 113 9.80 -6.72 13.95
CA GLY A 113 10.29 -8.00 14.49
C GLY A 113 10.88 -7.89 15.89
N PRO A 114 11.99 -7.18 16.12
CA PRO A 114 12.62 -7.06 17.42
C PRO A 114 11.76 -6.30 18.43
N VAL A 115 11.00 -5.27 18.01
CA VAL A 115 10.20 -4.43 18.92
C VAL A 115 9.02 -5.22 19.46
N ILE A 116 8.20 -5.82 18.63
CA ILE A 116 7.00 -6.55 19.06
C ILE A 116 7.37 -7.83 19.80
N ARG A 117 8.40 -8.55 19.35
CA ARG A 117 8.90 -9.72 20.08
C ARG A 117 9.38 -9.36 21.47
N MET A 118 10.08 -8.23 21.64
CA MET A 118 10.56 -7.78 22.93
C MET A 118 9.41 -7.33 23.82
N ALA A 119 8.41 -6.61 23.27
CA ALA A 119 7.21 -6.22 24.00
C ALA A 119 6.47 -7.45 24.55
N ALA A 120 6.23 -8.46 23.69
CA ALA A 120 5.62 -9.72 24.12
C ALA A 120 6.40 -10.44 25.23
N LYS A 121 7.74 -10.48 25.12
CA LYS A 121 8.62 -11.07 26.17
C LYS A 121 8.54 -10.34 27.51
N LEU A 122 8.31 -9.03 27.48
CA LEU A 122 8.19 -8.19 28.68
C LEU A 122 6.75 -8.14 29.23
N GLY A 123 5.83 -8.94 28.66
CA GLY A 123 4.44 -9.02 29.10
C GLY A 123 3.56 -7.84 28.69
N VAL A 124 4.01 -7.03 27.73
CA VAL A 124 3.19 -5.95 27.17
C VAL A 124 2.17 -6.58 26.19
N PRO A 125 0.89 -6.25 26.27
CA PRO A 125 -0.11 -6.64 25.28
C PRO A 125 0.32 -6.26 23.85
N THR A 126 0.19 -7.19 22.90
CA THR A 126 0.76 -7.03 21.57
C THR A 126 -0.22 -7.34 20.45
N ALA A 127 -0.16 -6.57 19.37
CA ALA A 127 -0.89 -6.83 18.14
C ALA A 127 0.00 -6.61 16.91
N ILE A 128 -0.34 -7.29 15.81
CA ILE A 128 0.23 -7.02 14.48
C ILE A 128 -0.87 -6.80 13.48
N HIS A 129 -0.58 -6.01 12.45
CA HIS A 129 -1.42 -5.82 11.28
C HIS A 129 -0.67 -6.25 10.02
N GLU A 130 -1.29 -7.14 9.23
CA GLU A 130 -0.75 -7.56 7.93
C GLU A 130 -1.55 -6.92 6.81
N GLN A 131 -0.85 -6.20 5.94
CA GLN A 131 -1.45 -5.45 4.84
C GLN A 131 -1.68 -6.31 3.61
N ASN A 132 -0.85 -7.33 3.39
CA ASN A 132 -0.84 -8.11 2.16
C ASN A 132 -1.62 -9.41 2.30
N ALA A 133 -2.15 -9.91 1.20
CA ALA A 133 -2.78 -11.23 1.12
C ALA A 133 -1.77 -12.39 1.30
N TYR A 134 -0.48 -12.13 1.11
CA TYR A 134 0.61 -13.04 1.46
C TYR A 134 1.49 -12.37 2.52
N PRO A 135 1.53 -12.89 3.77
CA PRO A 135 2.18 -12.23 4.88
C PRO A 135 3.70 -12.17 4.74
N GLY A 136 4.28 -11.06 5.20
CA GLY A 136 5.72 -10.93 5.31
C GLY A 136 6.31 -11.86 6.38
N VAL A 137 7.60 -12.24 6.20
CA VAL A 137 8.31 -13.16 7.11
C VAL A 137 8.26 -12.69 8.58
N THR A 138 8.35 -11.37 8.80
CA THR A 138 8.25 -10.79 10.14
C THR A 138 6.91 -11.12 10.79
N ASN A 139 5.81 -10.87 10.10
CA ASN A 139 4.47 -11.11 10.63
C ASN A 139 4.17 -12.61 10.78
N LYS A 140 4.65 -13.48 9.87
CA LYS A 140 4.59 -14.95 10.05
C LYS A 140 5.24 -15.41 11.36
N THR A 141 6.39 -14.83 11.70
CA THR A 141 7.09 -15.18 12.93
C THR A 141 6.41 -14.62 14.18
N LEU A 142 5.89 -13.39 14.11
CA LEU A 142 5.24 -12.72 15.24
C LEU A 142 3.85 -13.28 15.54
N ALA A 143 3.11 -13.75 14.54
CA ALA A 143 1.74 -14.27 14.69
C ALA A 143 1.62 -15.33 15.80
N LYS A 144 2.66 -16.16 15.97
CA LYS A 144 2.71 -17.21 17.00
C LYS A 144 2.86 -16.66 18.44
N GLN A 145 3.19 -15.37 18.61
CA GLN A 145 3.61 -14.80 19.88
C GLN A 145 2.70 -13.67 20.37
N VAL A 146 2.06 -12.97 19.44
CA VAL A 146 1.22 -11.80 19.75
C VAL A 146 -0.19 -12.18 20.20
N ASP A 147 -0.85 -11.25 20.87
CA ASP A 147 -2.20 -11.47 21.40
C ASP A 147 -3.28 -11.24 20.33
N ALA A 148 -3.01 -10.45 19.29
CA ALA A 148 -3.91 -10.28 18.16
C ALA A 148 -3.19 -10.17 16.82
N VAL A 149 -3.80 -10.78 15.80
CA VAL A 149 -3.41 -10.67 14.39
C VAL A 149 -4.55 -10.08 13.59
N MET A 150 -4.32 -8.90 13.06
CA MET A 150 -5.27 -8.14 12.23
C MET A 150 -4.87 -8.24 10.77
N LEU A 151 -5.83 -8.48 9.91
CA LEU A 151 -5.61 -8.74 8.48
C LEU A 151 -6.38 -7.76 7.61
N THR A 152 -5.75 -7.30 6.55
CA THR A 152 -6.44 -6.60 5.45
C THR A 152 -7.30 -7.57 4.65
N SER A 153 -6.79 -8.79 4.41
CA SER A 153 -7.50 -9.84 3.69
C SER A 153 -7.36 -11.18 4.42
N MET A 154 -8.46 -11.92 4.57
CA MET A 154 -8.44 -13.26 5.15
C MET A 154 -7.65 -14.27 4.33
N ALA A 155 -7.32 -13.98 3.07
CA ALA A 155 -6.42 -14.80 2.27
C ALA A 155 -5.02 -14.99 2.90
N ALA A 156 -4.61 -14.08 3.80
CA ALA A 156 -3.35 -14.16 4.53
C ALA A 156 -3.35 -15.24 5.63
N GLU A 157 -4.52 -15.55 6.22
CA GLU A 157 -4.64 -16.42 7.40
C GLU A 157 -4.02 -17.80 7.18
N LYS A 158 -4.25 -18.42 6.02
CA LYS A 158 -3.73 -19.76 5.68
C LYS A 158 -2.20 -19.88 5.69
N TYR A 159 -1.48 -18.76 5.73
CA TYR A 159 -0.02 -18.69 5.77
C TYR A 159 0.51 -18.36 7.16
N LEU A 160 -0.38 -18.18 8.14
CA LEU A 160 -0.05 -17.80 9.51
C LEU A 160 -0.37 -18.94 10.46
N GLU A 161 0.33 -18.95 11.59
CA GLU A 161 0.04 -19.84 12.72
C GLU A 161 -0.19 -18.95 13.97
N PRO A 162 -1.36 -18.29 14.04
CA PRO A 162 -1.64 -17.35 15.11
C PRO A 162 -1.98 -18.07 16.41
N LYS A 163 -1.63 -17.42 17.55
CA LYS A 163 -2.01 -17.87 18.89
C LYS A 163 -3.54 -17.78 19.11
N ASN A 164 -4.17 -16.75 18.55
CA ASN A 164 -5.59 -16.51 18.59
C ASN A 164 -6.13 -16.33 17.17
N PRO A 165 -7.44 -16.53 16.90
CA PRO A 165 -8.02 -16.34 15.58
C PRO A 165 -7.68 -14.96 14.98
N CYS A 166 -7.37 -14.94 13.69
CA CYS A 166 -7.16 -13.71 12.95
C CYS A 166 -8.44 -12.89 12.85
N MET A 167 -8.30 -11.58 12.78
CA MET A 167 -9.42 -10.66 12.63
C MET A 167 -9.32 -9.89 11.31
N LEU A 168 -10.37 -9.92 10.51
CA LEU A 168 -10.50 -9.08 9.33
C LEU A 168 -10.79 -7.64 9.76
N THR A 169 -9.79 -6.77 9.64
CA THR A 169 -9.92 -5.34 9.96
C THR A 169 -9.91 -4.44 8.74
N GLY A 170 -9.45 -4.95 7.59
CA GLY A 170 -9.18 -4.11 6.44
C GLY A 170 -7.94 -3.25 6.64
N LEU A 171 -7.66 -2.39 5.66
CA LEU A 171 -6.57 -1.41 5.68
C LEU A 171 -7.17 0.00 5.73
N PRO A 172 -6.75 0.87 6.68
CA PRO A 172 -7.26 2.24 6.73
C PRO A 172 -6.94 3.02 5.45
N VAL A 173 -7.97 3.55 4.84
CA VAL A 173 -7.92 4.41 3.66
C VAL A 173 -8.21 5.84 4.09
N ARG A 174 -7.57 6.83 3.46
CA ARG A 174 -7.78 8.25 3.75
C ARG A 174 -9.22 8.66 3.45
N ALA A 175 -9.81 9.51 4.29
CA ALA A 175 -11.22 9.91 4.22
C ALA A 175 -11.62 10.48 2.85
N GLU A 176 -10.69 11.16 2.17
CA GLU A 176 -10.92 11.76 0.85
C GLU A 176 -11.33 10.75 -0.23
N PHE A 177 -10.91 9.46 -0.11
CA PHE A 177 -11.34 8.41 -1.04
C PHE A 177 -12.81 8.01 -0.86
N PHE A 178 -13.37 8.20 0.32
CA PHE A 178 -14.78 7.92 0.58
C PHE A 178 -15.71 9.08 0.22
N THR A 179 -15.18 10.29 0.12
CA THR A 179 -15.94 11.52 -0.15
C THR A 179 -15.77 12.06 -1.56
N ALA A 180 -14.82 11.50 -2.34
CA ALA A 180 -14.57 11.94 -3.71
C ALA A 180 -15.73 11.56 -4.64
N ASP A 181 -16.26 12.56 -5.33
CA ASP A 181 -17.34 12.42 -6.31
C ASP A 181 -16.80 12.43 -7.73
N LYS A 182 -17.30 11.51 -8.58
CA LYS A 182 -16.83 11.33 -9.96
C LYS A 182 -17.10 12.58 -10.83
N ALA A 183 -18.32 13.10 -10.79
CA ALA A 183 -18.72 14.21 -11.66
C ALA A 183 -17.96 15.49 -11.30
N ARG A 184 -17.85 15.79 -10.01
CA ARG A 184 -17.07 16.91 -9.51
C ARG A 184 -15.58 16.76 -9.83
N SER A 185 -15.02 15.57 -9.64
CA SER A 185 -13.61 15.30 -9.93
C SER A 185 -13.28 15.48 -11.41
N ARG A 186 -14.16 15.03 -12.31
CA ARG A 186 -14.00 15.24 -13.75
C ARG A 186 -14.02 16.71 -14.13
N LEU A 187 -14.98 17.49 -13.57
CA LEU A 187 -15.06 18.92 -13.78
C LEU A 187 -13.79 19.65 -13.34
N GLU A 188 -13.30 19.34 -12.13
CA GLU A 188 -12.09 19.97 -11.56
C GLU A 188 -10.82 19.60 -12.35
N LEU A 189 -10.78 18.42 -12.97
CA LEU A 189 -9.67 17.97 -13.82
C LEU A 189 -9.78 18.41 -15.29
N GLY A 190 -10.88 19.06 -15.68
CA GLY A 190 -11.15 19.45 -17.07
C GLY A 190 -11.37 18.26 -18.00
N VAL A 191 -11.81 17.10 -17.48
CA VAL A 191 -12.06 15.88 -18.26
C VAL A 191 -13.52 15.84 -18.69
N ASP A 192 -13.76 15.66 -20.00
CA ASP A 192 -15.08 15.59 -20.59
C ASP A 192 -15.75 14.21 -20.38
N SER A 193 -16.80 13.89 -21.17
CA SER A 193 -17.58 12.65 -21.04
C SER A 193 -16.88 11.39 -21.56
N ARG A 194 -15.75 11.51 -22.28
CA ARG A 194 -14.99 10.37 -22.81
C ARG A 194 -14.44 9.50 -21.67
N PRO A 195 -14.28 8.18 -21.86
CA PRO A 195 -13.63 7.32 -20.88
C PRO A 195 -12.27 7.86 -20.45
N LEU A 196 -12.01 7.93 -19.15
CA LEU A 196 -10.72 8.34 -18.60
C LEU A 196 -9.95 7.12 -18.11
N ILE A 197 -8.77 6.91 -18.68
CA ILE A 197 -7.80 5.89 -18.25
C ILE A 197 -6.76 6.57 -17.37
N LEU A 198 -6.72 6.17 -16.13
CA LEU A 198 -5.69 6.57 -15.17
C LEU A 198 -4.62 5.48 -15.09
N SER A 199 -3.34 5.86 -15.02
CA SER A 199 -2.27 4.88 -14.80
C SER A 199 -1.15 5.39 -13.92
N SER A 200 -0.56 4.49 -13.13
CA SER A 200 0.56 4.79 -12.24
C SER A 200 1.39 3.54 -11.93
N GLY A 201 2.71 3.67 -11.94
CA GLY A 201 3.64 2.65 -11.50
C GLY A 201 4.07 2.77 -10.04
N GLY A 202 3.43 3.69 -9.26
CA GLY A 202 3.86 4.11 -7.93
C GLY A 202 4.82 5.30 -7.97
N SER A 203 5.24 5.81 -6.80
CA SER A 203 6.03 7.06 -6.67
C SER A 203 7.39 7.04 -7.41
N LEU A 204 8.04 5.88 -7.49
CA LEU A 204 9.28 5.73 -8.24
C LEU A 204 9.05 5.52 -9.74
N GLY A 205 7.82 5.17 -10.12
CA GLY A 205 7.48 4.70 -11.46
C GLY A 205 7.77 3.22 -11.65
N ALA A 206 7.29 2.69 -12.76
CA ALA A 206 7.53 1.31 -13.20
C ALA A 206 7.79 1.32 -14.71
N GLU A 207 9.05 1.10 -15.09
CA GLU A 207 9.45 1.17 -16.51
C GLU A 207 8.60 0.29 -17.43
N PRO A 208 8.25 -0.98 -17.09
CA PRO A 208 7.38 -1.79 -17.94
C PRO A 208 5.99 -1.18 -18.14
N ILE A 209 5.41 -0.60 -17.08
CA ILE A 209 4.11 0.10 -17.19
C ILE A 209 4.26 1.34 -18.07
N ASN A 210 5.29 2.16 -17.85
CA ASN A 210 5.53 3.35 -18.66
C ASN A 210 5.68 3.01 -20.15
N ARG A 211 6.42 1.94 -20.49
CA ARG A 211 6.57 1.48 -21.89
C ARG A 211 5.25 1.06 -22.51
N ALA A 212 4.49 0.20 -21.82
CA ALA A 212 3.18 -0.25 -22.32
C ALA A 212 2.18 0.92 -22.44
N MET A 213 2.21 1.87 -21.49
CA MET A 213 1.37 3.08 -21.56
C MET A 213 1.74 4.01 -22.70
N VAL A 214 3.03 4.17 -23.02
CA VAL A 214 3.46 4.94 -24.20
C VAL A 214 2.88 4.35 -25.47
N GLU A 215 2.90 3.02 -25.63
CA GLU A 215 2.32 2.35 -26.80
C GLU A 215 0.80 2.49 -26.85
N LEU A 216 0.12 2.29 -25.72
CA LEU A 216 -1.33 2.48 -25.61
C LEU A 216 -1.76 3.92 -25.95
N ILE A 217 -1.08 4.91 -25.35
CA ILE A 217 -1.39 6.33 -25.59
C ILE A 217 -1.12 6.70 -27.04
N ALA A 218 0.00 6.28 -27.62
CA ALA A 218 0.34 6.54 -29.02
C ALA A 218 -0.69 5.93 -29.98
N ALA A 219 -1.24 4.75 -29.68
CA ALA A 219 -2.25 4.08 -30.51
C ALA A 219 -3.65 4.69 -30.38
N ARG A 220 -3.99 5.25 -29.22
CA ARG A 220 -5.38 5.63 -28.89
C ARG A 220 -5.62 7.14 -28.84
N ALA A 221 -4.66 7.93 -28.37
CA ALA A 221 -4.85 9.38 -28.22
C ALA A 221 -5.24 10.08 -29.54
N PRO A 222 -4.65 9.71 -30.72
CA PRO A 222 -5.07 10.30 -32.01
C PRO A 222 -6.50 9.98 -32.41
N LYS A 223 -7.10 8.90 -31.91
CA LYS A 223 -8.50 8.57 -32.16
C LYS A 223 -9.48 9.50 -31.44
N GLY A 224 -9.03 10.15 -30.37
CA GLY A 224 -9.81 11.11 -29.59
C GLY A 224 -10.99 10.52 -28.81
N ASP A 225 -11.06 9.20 -28.65
CA ASP A 225 -12.20 8.48 -28.08
C ASP A 225 -12.06 8.20 -26.58
N CYS A 226 -10.90 8.50 -25.97
CA CYS A 226 -10.65 8.40 -24.54
C CYS A 226 -9.63 9.46 -24.08
N CYS A 227 -9.60 9.69 -22.76
CA CYS A 227 -8.65 10.57 -22.11
C CYS A 227 -7.66 9.75 -21.28
N PHE A 228 -6.46 10.29 -21.07
CA PHE A 228 -5.38 9.67 -20.30
C PHE A 228 -4.84 10.61 -19.24
N ILE A 229 -4.65 10.09 -18.03
CA ILE A 229 -3.79 10.66 -17.00
C ILE A 229 -2.78 9.58 -16.65
N HIS A 230 -1.49 9.85 -16.91
CA HIS A 230 -0.41 8.89 -16.64
C HIS A 230 0.63 9.50 -15.71
N ALA A 231 0.87 8.84 -14.54
CA ALA A 231 1.95 9.17 -13.63
C ALA A 231 3.17 8.31 -13.96
N THR A 232 4.22 8.94 -14.45
CA THR A 232 5.45 8.27 -14.90
C THR A 232 6.33 7.82 -13.75
N GLY A 233 6.19 8.47 -12.58
CA GLY A 233 7.13 8.37 -11.48
C GLY A 233 8.48 8.99 -11.80
N HIS A 234 9.33 9.08 -10.78
CA HIS A 234 10.63 9.76 -10.89
C HIS A 234 11.55 9.17 -12.00
N SER A 235 11.46 7.87 -12.28
CA SER A 235 12.27 7.21 -13.32
C SER A 235 11.72 7.37 -14.74
N GLY A 236 10.55 7.98 -14.92
CA GLY A 236 9.83 8.03 -16.20
C GLY A 236 9.99 9.34 -16.98
N THR A 237 11.03 10.13 -16.76
CA THR A 237 11.26 11.43 -17.42
C THR A 237 11.34 11.35 -18.95
N TRP A 238 11.65 10.17 -19.50
CA TRP A 238 11.77 9.88 -20.94
C TRP A 238 10.39 9.73 -21.64
N VAL A 239 9.31 9.52 -20.88
CA VAL A 239 7.97 9.17 -21.44
C VAL A 239 7.44 10.25 -22.38
N THR A 240 7.50 11.52 -21.99
CA THR A 240 7.03 12.63 -22.80
C THR A 240 7.78 12.73 -24.15
N ASP A 241 9.09 12.58 -24.12
CA ASP A 241 9.91 12.64 -25.35
C ASP A 241 9.62 11.45 -26.27
N GLU A 242 9.36 10.27 -25.70
CA GLU A 242 9.03 9.09 -26.51
C GLU A 242 7.63 9.20 -27.12
N LEU A 243 6.65 9.78 -26.41
CA LEU A 243 5.33 10.08 -26.97
C LEU A 243 5.45 11.09 -28.14
N LYS A 244 6.25 12.16 -27.99
CA LYS A 244 6.49 13.13 -29.07
C LYS A 244 7.09 12.48 -30.30
N LYS A 245 8.06 11.57 -30.16
CA LYS A 245 8.63 10.81 -31.28
C LYS A 245 7.59 9.93 -32.00
N ARG A 246 6.58 9.45 -31.28
CA ARG A 246 5.45 8.66 -31.82
C ARG A 246 4.28 9.51 -32.31
N GLY A 247 4.45 10.83 -32.40
CA GLY A 247 3.46 11.75 -32.94
C GLY A 247 2.40 12.24 -31.95
N VAL A 248 2.54 11.90 -30.67
CA VAL A 248 1.63 12.38 -29.59
C VAL A 248 2.39 13.37 -28.71
N ASP A 249 2.20 14.65 -28.95
CA ASP A 249 2.73 15.71 -28.10
C ASP A 249 1.72 16.04 -27.00
N PRO A 250 1.96 15.71 -25.73
CA PRO A 250 1.00 15.97 -24.64
C PRO A 250 0.61 17.45 -24.50
N ASP A 251 1.45 18.38 -24.94
CA ASP A 251 1.15 19.83 -24.91
C ASP A 251 0.14 20.22 -25.99
N LYS A 252 -0.16 19.36 -26.97
CA LYS A 252 -1.09 19.59 -28.10
C LYS A 252 -2.30 18.66 -28.07
N PHE A 253 -2.26 17.59 -27.30
CA PHE A 253 -3.32 16.61 -27.18
C PHE A 253 -4.09 16.84 -25.87
N GLU A 254 -5.23 17.53 -25.95
CA GLU A 254 -6.09 17.85 -24.78
C GLU A 254 -6.57 16.63 -23.99
N ASN A 255 -6.54 15.45 -24.63
CA ASN A 255 -6.93 14.19 -24.01
C ASN A 255 -5.75 13.40 -23.37
N VAL A 256 -4.55 13.99 -23.30
CA VAL A 256 -3.36 13.33 -22.71
C VAL A 256 -2.74 14.23 -21.64
N THR A 257 -2.71 13.76 -20.42
CA THR A 257 -2.03 14.42 -19.31
C THR A 257 -0.92 13.50 -18.76
N ILE A 258 0.31 13.97 -18.85
CA ILE A 258 1.48 13.28 -18.29
C ILE A 258 1.94 14.04 -17.05
N ARG A 259 2.10 13.33 -15.93
CA ARG A 259 2.61 13.87 -14.66
C ARG A 259 3.75 13.00 -14.13
N GLU A 260 4.73 13.58 -13.47
CA GLU A 260 5.73 12.78 -12.76
C GLU A 260 5.06 12.11 -11.54
N TYR A 261 4.28 12.87 -10.79
CA TYR A 261 3.58 12.42 -9.60
C TYR A 261 2.14 12.96 -9.56
N ILE A 262 1.22 12.22 -8.93
CA ILE A 262 -0.17 12.64 -8.74
C ILE A 262 -0.38 12.90 -7.24
N ASP A 263 -0.43 14.17 -6.84
CA ASP A 263 -0.69 14.58 -5.45
C ASP A 263 -2.17 14.40 -5.08
N ASP A 264 -3.06 14.58 -6.05
CA ASP A 264 -4.52 14.50 -5.93
C ASP A 264 -5.07 13.13 -6.38
N MET A 265 -4.42 12.04 -5.95
CA MET A 265 -4.74 10.68 -6.40
C MET A 265 -6.22 10.30 -6.17
N SER A 266 -6.81 10.71 -5.04
CA SER A 266 -8.23 10.44 -4.76
C SER A 266 -9.16 11.05 -5.80
N ARG A 267 -8.86 12.27 -6.26
CA ARG A 267 -9.59 12.96 -7.32
C ARG A 267 -9.41 12.27 -8.67
N CYS A 268 -8.17 11.97 -9.06
CA CYS A 268 -7.88 11.30 -10.33
C CYS A 268 -8.52 9.90 -10.39
N MET A 269 -8.45 9.14 -9.29
CA MET A 269 -9.10 7.84 -9.19
C MET A 269 -10.64 7.97 -9.19
N ALA A 270 -11.22 8.96 -8.50
CA ALA A 270 -12.67 9.18 -8.55
C ALA A 270 -13.15 9.48 -9.98
N ALA A 271 -12.39 10.31 -10.72
CA ALA A 271 -12.72 10.71 -12.09
C ALA A 271 -12.59 9.57 -13.11
N CYS A 272 -11.66 8.63 -12.93
CA CYS A 272 -11.34 7.63 -13.93
C CYS A 272 -12.44 6.57 -14.11
N ASP A 273 -12.46 5.98 -15.30
CA ASP A 273 -13.31 4.82 -15.65
C ASP A 273 -12.52 3.51 -15.53
N LEU A 274 -11.22 3.54 -15.78
CA LEU A 274 -10.33 2.39 -15.67
C LEU A 274 -9.00 2.83 -15.04
N PHE A 275 -8.52 2.06 -14.07
CA PHE A 275 -7.25 2.33 -13.40
C PHE A 275 -6.22 1.22 -13.67
N ILE A 276 -5.06 1.58 -14.21
CA ILE A 276 -3.95 0.67 -14.50
C ILE A 276 -2.83 0.94 -13.49
N ASN A 277 -2.51 -0.04 -12.62
CA ASN A 277 -1.55 0.20 -11.54
C ASN A 277 -0.85 -1.06 -11.05
N ARG A 278 0.16 -0.86 -10.20
CA ARG A 278 0.74 -1.90 -9.35
C ARG A 278 -0.28 -2.39 -8.30
N ALA A 279 -0.12 -3.64 -7.84
CA ALA A 279 -1.01 -4.26 -6.86
C ALA A 279 -0.50 -4.12 -5.40
N GLY A 280 -0.14 -2.91 -4.99
CA GLY A 280 0.19 -2.60 -3.60
C GLY A 280 -1.08 -2.61 -2.72
N ALA A 281 -0.99 -3.15 -1.49
CA ALA A 281 -2.15 -3.30 -0.61
C ALA A 281 -2.93 -2.00 -0.39
N SER A 282 -2.24 -0.86 -0.18
CA SER A 282 -2.91 0.44 -0.01
C SER A 282 -3.70 0.85 -1.25
N THR A 283 -3.12 0.66 -2.44
CA THR A 283 -3.80 0.98 -3.70
C THR A 283 -5.03 0.10 -3.92
N LEU A 284 -4.96 -1.20 -3.57
CA LEU A 284 -6.13 -2.07 -3.69
C LEU A 284 -7.25 -1.62 -2.76
N SER A 285 -6.93 -1.23 -1.52
CA SER A 285 -7.95 -0.68 -0.61
C SER A 285 -8.52 0.65 -1.08
N GLU A 286 -7.74 1.49 -1.78
CA GLU A 286 -8.22 2.71 -2.44
C GLU A 286 -9.14 2.39 -3.65
N ILE A 287 -8.80 1.37 -4.45
CA ILE A 287 -9.63 0.81 -5.52
C ILE A 287 -10.96 0.32 -4.98
N GLU A 288 -10.93 -0.46 -3.90
CA GLU A 288 -12.11 -0.96 -3.21
C GLU A 288 -12.97 0.19 -2.66
N ALA A 289 -12.36 1.18 -2.00
CA ALA A 289 -13.06 2.33 -1.44
C ALA A 289 -13.80 3.17 -2.49
N LEU A 290 -13.24 3.31 -3.68
CA LEU A 290 -13.85 4.05 -4.80
C LEU A 290 -14.66 3.15 -5.74
N GLY A 291 -14.57 1.84 -5.61
CA GLY A 291 -15.21 0.88 -6.53
C GLY A 291 -14.70 1.05 -7.96
N LYS A 292 -13.36 1.03 -8.15
CA LYS A 292 -12.76 1.30 -9.46
C LYS A 292 -12.43 0.03 -10.23
N PRO A 293 -12.92 -0.09 -11.48
CA PRO A 293 -12.42 -1.09 -12.40
C PRO A 293 -10.91 -0.94 -12.59
N SER A 294 -10.17 -2.04 -12.60
CA SER A 294 -8.71 -1.94 -12.67
C SER A 294 -8.03 -3.08 -13.43
N ILE A 295 -6.93 -2.72 -14.11
CA ILE A 295 -5.93 -3.66 -14.61
C ILE A 295 -4.73 -3.58 -13.66
N LEU A 296 -4.44 -4.68 -12.97
CA LEU A 296 -3.37 -4.77 -12.00
C LEU A 296 -2.14 -5.42 -12.64
N ILE A 297 -0.99 -4.76 -12.47
CA ILE A 297 0.30 -5.22 -12.99
C ILE A 297 1.23 -5.43 -11.78
N PRO A 298 1.21 -6.63 -11.17
CA PRO A 298 2.02 -6.92 -10.01
C PRO A 298 3.51 -6.79 -10.29
N SER A 299 4.27 -6.18 -9.36
CA SER A 299 5.73 -6.15 -9.45
C SER A 299 6.31 -7.52 -9.08
N PRO A 300 7.17 -8.13 -9.92
CA PRO A 300 7.83 -9.39 -9.59
C PRO A 300 9.00 -9.22 -8.61
N TYR A 301 9.44 -7.98 -8.35
CA TYR A 301 10.63 -7.67 -7.54
C TYR A 301 10.33 -7.50 -6.04
N VAL A 302 9.06 -7.58 -5.65
CA VAL A 302 8.67 -7.48 -4.24
C VAL A 302 8.89 -8.81 -3.50
N ALA A 303 9.03 -8.71 -2.17
CA ALA A 303 9.22 -9.88 -1.33
C ALA A 303 8.03 -10.86 -1.46
N GLU A 304 8.34 -12.17 -1.58
CA GLU A 304 7.33 -13.24 -1.59
C GLU A 304 6.23 -13.08 -2.67
N ASN A 305 6.50 -12.30 -3.73
CA ASN A 305 5.53 -12.02 -4.80
C ASN A 305 4.17 -11.50 -4.26
N HIS A 306 4.20 -10.78 -3.13
CA HIS A 306 2.97 -10.39 -2.42
C HIS A 306 2.02 -9.55 -3.28
N GLN A 307 2.52 -8.76 -4.26
CA GLN A 307 1.64 -8.00 -5.14
C GLN A 307 0.79 -8.90 -6.05
N TYR A 308 1.33 -10.02 -6.52
CA TYR A 308 0.53 -10.99 -7.26
C TYR A 308 -0.58 -11.58 -6.39
N HIS A 309 -0.25 -12.00 -5.16
CA HIS A 309 -1.25 -12.51 -4.23
C HIS A 309 -2.32 -11.46 -3.88
N ASN A 310 -1.92 -10.20 -3.73
CA ASN A 310 -2.86 -9.09 -3.53
C ASN A 310 -3.79 -8.94 -4.74
N ALA A 311 -3.25 -8.90 -5.97
CA ALA A 311 -4.05 -8.79 -7.19
C ALA A 311 -5.08 -9.91 -7.30
N MET A 312 -4.67 -11.15 -7.00
CA MET A 312 -5.54 -12.32 -7.10
C MET A 312 -6.75 -12.25 -6.17
N THR A 313 -6.69 -11.54 -5.02
CA THR A 313 -7.87 -11.36 -4.16
C THR A 313 -9.00 -10.59 -4.86
N LEU A 314 -8.66 -9.62 -5.72
CA LEU A 314 -9.64 -8.88 -6.52
C LEU A 314 -10.08 -9.69 -7.76
N VAL A 315 -9.15 -10.36 -8.43
CA VAL A 315 -9.43 -11.17 -9.62
C VAL A 315 -10.42 -12.31 -9.29
N GLU A 316 -10.21 -13.03 -8.19
CA GLU A 316 -11.11 -14.09 -7.72
C GLU A 316 -12.54 -13.61 -7.43
N LYS A 317 -12.72 -12.31 -7.24
CA LYS A 317 -14.02 -11.65 -7.04
C LYS A 317 -14.54 -10.94 -8.30
N ASN A 318 -13.88 -11.12 -9.45
CA ASN A 318 -14.15 -10.37 -10.68
C ASN A 318 -14.14 -8.84 -10.46
N ALA A 319 -13.27 -8.37 -9.58
CA ALA A 319 -13.11 -6.96 -9.21
C ALA A 319 -11.93 -6.28 -9.92
N ALA A 320 -11.11 -7.04 -10.61
CA ALA A 320 -9.98 -6.56 -11.40
C ALA A 320 -9.54 -7.60 -12.45
N VAL A 321 -8.76 -7.14 -13.42
CA VAL A 321 -7.97 -7.99 -14.33
C VAL A 321 -6.50 -7.90 -13.92
N VAL A 322 -5.74 -9.00 -14.08
CA VAL A 322 -4.30 -9.02 -13.86
C VAL A 322 -3.55 -9.28 -15.16
N ILE A 323 -2.48 -8.51 -15.39
CA ILE A 323 -1.46 -8.79 -16.40
C ILE A 323 -0.14 -8.91 -15.66
N GLU A 324 0.48 -10.09 -15.66
CA GLU A 324 1.80 -10.24 -15.06
C GLU A 324 2.84 -9.45 -15.87
N GLU A 325 3.82 -8.86 -15.21
CA GLU A 325 4.82 -7.98 -15.86
C GLU A 325 5.58 -8.69 -16.99
N LYS A 326 5.82 -10.01 -16.88
CA LYS A 326 6.46 -10.81 -17.93
C LYS A 326 5.66 -10.91 -19.23
N ASP A 327 4.33 -10.74 -19.12
CA ASP A 327 3.37 -10.84 -20.24
C ASP A 327 2.91 -9.44 -20.71
N LEU A 328 3.39 -8.37 -20.08
CA LEU A 328 2.98 -7.00 -20.36
C LEU A 328 3.67 -6.49 -21.62
N THR A 329 2.87 -6.24 -22.65
CA THR A 329 3.25 -5.50 -23.87
C THR A 329 2.24 -4.37 -24.09
N GLY A 330 2.60 -3.37 -24.88
CA GLY A 330 1.64 -2.31 -25.24
C GLY A 330 0.44 -2.86 -26.03
N GLU A 331 0.68 -3.84 -26.91
CA GLU A 331 -0.39 -4.53 -27.66
C GLU A 331 -1.38 -5.20 -26.71
N LYS A 332 -0.89 -6.08 -25.80
CA LYS A 332 -1.75 -6.79 -24.84
C LYS A 332 -2.49 -5.84 -23.91
N LEU A 333 -1.84 -4.76 -23.46
CA LEU A 333 -2.50 -3.74 -22.66
C LEU A 333 -3.60 -3.03 -23.44
N THR A 334 -3.34 -2.69 -24.71
CA THR A 334 -4.31 -2.05 -25.59
C THR A 334 -5.54 -2.94 -25.83
N GLU A 335 -5.32 -4.21 -26.16
CA GLU A 335 -6.39 -5.19 -26.34
C GLU A 335 -7.28 -5.32 -25.09
N GLU A 336 -6.67 -5.44 -23.90
CA GLU A 336 -7.43 -5.59 -22.66
C GLU A 336 -8.20 -4.29 -22.30
N VAL A 337 -7.60 -3.13 -22.53
CA VAL A 337 -8.28 -1.82 -22.37
C VAL A 337 -9.45 -1.70 -23.32
N GLU A 338 -9.28 -2.05 -24.61
CA GLU A 338 -10.37 -1.99 -25.60
C GLU A 338 -11.51 -2.93 -25.25
N LYS A 339 -11.20 -4.15 -24.86
CA LYS A 339 -12.17 -5.14 -24.39
C LYS A 339 -12.99 -4.61 -23.19
N LEU A 340 -12.33 -4.09 -22.17
CA LEU A 340 -12.99 -3.56 -20.97
C LEU A 340 -13.84 -2.32 -21.28
N LEU A 341 -13.36 -1.40 -22.09
CA LEU A 341 -14.10 -0.19 -22.43
C LEU A 341 -15.30 -0.46 -23.38
N SER A 342 -15.24 -1.54 -24.18
CA SER A 342 -16.35 -1.95 -25.05
C SER A 342 -17.51 -2.62 -24.31
N ASP A 343 -17.25 -3.21 -23.14
CA ASP A 343 -18.27 -3.79 -22.25
C ASP A 343 -18.52 -2.91 -21.03
N ARG A 344 -19.31 -1.85 -21.23
CA ARG A 344 -19.62 -0.89 -20.15
C ARG A 344 -20.28 -1.56 -18.94
N ALA A 345 -21.20 -2.49 -19.17
CA ALA A 345 -21.90 -3.20 -18.09
C ALA A 345 -20.95 -4.09 -17.27
N GLY A 346 -20.04 -4.80 -17.96
CA GLY A 346 -19.00 -5.59 -17.31
C GLY A 346 -18.02 -4.73 -16.52
N LEU A 347 -17.64 -3.58 -17.07
CA LEU A 347 -16.76 -2.63 -16.40
C LEU A 347 -17.40 -2.05 -15.12
N ASP A 348 -18.66 -1.63 -15.19
CA ASP A 348 -19.41 -1.12 -14.04
C ASP A 348 -19.56 -2.24 -12.98
N LYS A 349 -19.85 -3.48 -13.40
CA LYS A 349 -19.91 -4.65 -12.51
C LYS A 349 -18.59 -4.94 -11.80
N MET A 350 -17.47 -4.81 -12.50
CA MET A 350 -16.13 -4.95 -11.91
C MET A 350 -15.93 -3.92 -10.79
N GLY A 351 -16.34 -2.67 -11.00
CA GLY A 351 -16.29 -1.61 -9.98
C GLY A 351 -17.18 -1.90 -8.78
N GLU A 352 -18.42 -2.40 -9.00
CA GLU A 352 -19.32 -2.83 -7.92
C GLU A 352 -18.71 -3.96 -7.09
N ASN A 353 -18.09 -4.95 -7.75
CA ASN A 353 -17.44 -6.06 -7.07
C ASN A 353 -16.25 -5.56 -6.21
N ALA A 354 -15.45 -4.62 -6.73
CA ALA A 354 -14.39 -3.98 -5.96
C ALA A 354 -14.94 -3.25 -4.73
N ARG A 355 -16.01 -2.46 -4.92
CA ARG A 355 -16.69 -1.73 -3.84
C ARG A 355 -17.22 -2.67 -2.75
N ALA A 356 -17.74 -3.83 -3.11
CA ALA A 356 -18.27 -4.82 -2.18
C ALA A 356 -17.19 -5.44 -1.27
N MET A 357 -15.91 -5.35 -1.65
CA MET A 357 -14.78 -5.82 -0.83
C MET A 357 -14.31 -4.79 0.19
N CYS A 358 -14.71 -3.54 0.07
CA CYS A 358 -14.24 -2.44 0.89
C CYS A 358 -14.61 -2.60 2.36
N VAL A 359 -13.62 -2.48 3.24
CA VAL A 359 -13.79 -2.34 4.69
C VAL A 359 -13.67 -0.85 5.03
N SER A 360 -14.80 -0.14 4.97
CA SER A 360 -14.82 1.33 5.14
C SER A 360 -14.49 1.80 6.55
N ASP A 361 -14.69 0.96 7.56
CA ASP A 361 -14.48 1.21 8.98
C ASP A 361 -13.18 0.60 9.52
N ALA A 362 -12.18 0.37 8.65
CA ALA A 362 -10.95 -0.33 9.02
C ALA A 362 -10.23 0.24 10.25
N ALA A 363 -10.09 1.56 10.36
CA ALA A 363 -9.46 2.20 11.52
C ALA A 363 -10.23 1.92 12.83
N GLN A 364 -11.58 1.94 12.76
CA GLN A 364 -12.45 1.59 13.89
C GLN A 364 -12.28 0.12 14.27
N ARG A 365 -12.30 -0.80 13.32
CA ARG A 365 -12.13 -2.25 13.59
C ARG A 365 -10.77 -2.56 14.22
N ILE A 366 -9.71 -1.91 13.74
CA ILE A 366 -8.39 -2.03 14.37
C ILE A 366 -8.46 -1.53 15.81
N TYR A 367 -9.02 -0.35 16.05
CA TYR A 367 -9.18 0.22 17.39
C TYR A 367 -9.98 -0.70 18.33
N ASP A 368 -11.09 -1.26 17.84
CA ASP A 368 -11.93 -2.17 18.63
C ASP A 368 -11.20 -3.48 18.97
N CYS A 369 -10.38 -3.97 18.02
CA CYS A 369 -9.48 -5.09 18.27
C CYS A 369 -8.50 -4.77 19.39
N LEU A 370 -7.85 -3.60 19.34
CA LEU A 370 -6.88 -3.17 20.34
C LEU A 370 -7.54 -2.99 21.72
N CYS A 371 -8.79 -2.52 21.78
CA CYS A 371 -9.57 -2.47 23.01
C CYS A 371 -9.74 -3.86 23.67
N LYS A 372 -9.94 -4.90 22.85
CA LYS A 372 -10.08 -6.30 23.33
C LYS A 372 -8.72 -6.86 23.82
N VAL A 373 -7.63 -6.42 23.22
CA VAL A 373 -6.26 -6.89 23.60
C VAL A 373 -5.84 -6.39 24.98
N VAL A 374 -6.30 -5.18 25.36
CA VAL A 374 -5.93 -4.58 26.67
C VAL A 374 -7.01 -4.72 27.75
N GLY A 375 -8.14 -5.36 27.43
CA GLY A 375 -9.21 -5.69 28.39
C GLY A 375 -10.15 -4.55 28.66
#